data_244b7ae5c45cccf86a3e8016cb64e9f1
#
_entry.id   244b7ae5c45cccf86a3e8016cb64e9f1
#
_cell.length_a   1.000
_cell.length_b   1.000
_cell.length_c   1.000
_cell.angle_alpha   90.00
_cell.angle_beta   90.00
_cell.angle_gamma   90.00
#
_symmetry.space_group_name_H-M   'P 1'
#
loop_
_entity.id
_entity.type
_entity.pdbx_description
1 polymer ?
#
loop_
_entity_poly.entity_id
_entity_poly.type
_entity_poly.pdbx_seq_one_letter_code
_entity_poly.pdbx_strand_id
1 'polypeptide(L)'
;MAASDNTDKIINYAGDFRVKKINIISYRPAEGSEKAFRFDVLNQCMMVQLVEDITMPAISGSLDIADGQDIRTLLPITGNERLELHCFTPGQDEIRYIEGETDTLNIYKVEKIRISGGTARQQVYRLHFTSREAVRNSITRISRAFEGPVENAVNEILTGEKYLDSRKTFVAEPTATNTKYVIPNLKPFRAIK
;
A
#
# COMPACT_ATOMS: atom_id res chain seq x y z
N MET A 1 0.98 27.89 -17.35
CA MET A 1 2.10 27.78 -16.40
C MET A 1 1.51 27.97 -15.02
N ALA A 2 1.25 26.90 -14.28
CA ALA A 2 0.81 26.98 -12.90
C ALA A 2 2.04 27.28 -12.05
N ALA A 3 1.98 28.33 -11.23
CA ALA A 3 3.00 28.66 -10.26
C ALA A 3 3.14 27.45 -9.33
N SER A 4 4.30 26.79 -9.33
CA SER A 4 4.61 25.76 -8.34
C SER A 4 4.61 26.42 -6.98
N ASP A 5 3.65 26.02 -6.14
CA ASP A 5 3.46 26.56 -4.82
C ASP A 5 4.73 26.28 -3.99
N ASN A 6 5.49 27.32 -3.70
CA ASN A 6 6.78 27.24 -3.01
C ASN A 6 6.60 26.79 -1.54
N THR A 7 5.35 26.73 -1.07
CA THR A 7 4.96 26.25 0.27
C THR A 7 5.24 24.77 0.47
N ASP A 8 5.27 23.95 -0.59
CA ASP A 8 5.52 22.51 -0.51
C ASP A 8 6.99 22.16 -0.18
N LYS A 9 7.89 23.14 -0.18
CA LYS A 9 9.33 22.93 0.09
C LYS A 9 9.77 23.35 1.49
N ILE A 10 8.90 24.04 2.24
CA ILE A 10 9.26 24.60 3.54
C ILE A 10 8.65 23.74 4.65
N ILE A 11 9.51 23.20 5.51
CA ILE A 11 9.10 22.55 6.76
C ILE A 11 8.72 23.65 7.76
N ASN A 12 7.49 23.65 8.22
CA ASN A 12 6.98 24.65 9.14
C ASN A 12 7.17 24.25 10.62
N TYR A 13 7.22 22.96 10.90
CA TYR A 13 7.38 22.42 12.26
C TYR A 13 7.96 21.00 12.21
N ALA A 14 8.49 20.53 13.33
CA ALA A 14 8.98 19.16 13.45
C ALA A 14 7.83 18.17 13.23
N GLY A 15 8.02 17.24 12.28
CA GLY A 15 6.99 16.26 11.91
C GLY A 15 5.94 16.80 10.93
N ASP A 16 6.23 17.88 10.18
CA ASP A 16 5.37 18.39 9.10
C ASP A 16 5.21 17.30 8.02
N PHE A 17 4.03 16.68 8.01
CA PHE A 17 3.64 15.63 7.09
C PHE A 17 2.32 16.02 6.44
N ARG A 18 2.28 16.03 5.14
CA ARG A 18 1.11 16.49 4.37
C ARG A 18 0.55 15.36 3.52
N VAL A 19 -0.77 15.26 3.53
CA VAL A 19 -1.51 14.31 2.73
C VAL A 19 -2.24 15.06 1.62
N LYS A 20 -1.92 14.74 0.37
CA LYS A 20 -2.52 15.37 -0.83
C LYS A 20 -3.74 14.61 -1.34
N LYS A 21 -3.74 13.27 -1.18
CA LYS A 21 -4.78 12.43 -1.77
C LYS A 21 -4.97 11.16 -0.97
N ILE A 22 -6.21 10.82 -0.69
CA ILE A 22 -6.61 9.51 -0.16
C ILE A 22 -7.88 9.09 -0.87
N ASN A 23 -7.80 8.05 -1.72
CA ASN A 23 -8.97 7.49 -2.39
C ASN A 23 -9.11 6.00 -2.08
N ILE A 24 -10.33 5.58 -1.86
CA ILE A 24 -10.70 4.16 -1.86
C ILE A 24 -11.24 3.82 -3.25
N ILE A 25 -10.70 2.76 -3.85
CA ILE A 25 -11.10 2.27 -5.17
C ILE A 25 -11.77 0.92 -4.98
N SER A 26 -13.00 0.79 -5.45
CA SER A 26 -13.70 -0.47 -5.56
C SER A 26 -13.83 -0.88 -7.02
N TYR A 27 -13.43 -2.11 -7.32
CA TYR A 27 -13.58 -2.69 -8.66
C TYR A 27 -14.93 -3.37 -8.86
N ARG A 28 -15.86 -3.21 -7.94
CA ARG A 28 -17.24 -3.61 -8.16
C ARG A 28 -17.89 -2.57 -9.05
N PRO A 29 -18.36 -2.96 -10.26
CA PRO A 29 -19.11 -2.02 -11.08
C PRO A 29 -20.37 -1.62 -10.32
N ALA A 30 -20.61 -0.32 -10.18
CA ALA A 30 -21.95 0.15 -9.89
C ALA A 30 -22.87 -0.30 -11.05
N GLU A 31 -24.13 -0.60 -10.78
CA GLU A 31 -25.07 -1.01 -11.82
C GLU A 31 -25.00 -0.04 -13.00
N GLY A 32 -24.59 -0.55 -14.18
CA GLY A 32 -24.46 0.22 -15.41
C GLY A 32 -23.12 0.92 -15.66
N SER A 33 -22.07 0.67 -14.86
CA SER A 33 -20.74 1.23 -15.08
C SER A 33 -19.67 0.14 -15.17
N GLU A 34 -18.86 0.16 -16.23
CA GLU A 34 -17.67 -0.71 -16.36
C GLU A 34 -16.44 -0.15 -15.60
N LYS A 35 -16.55 1.03 -15.02
CA LYS A 35 -15.42 1.72 -14.37
C LYS A 35 -15.38 1.43 -12.88
N ALA A 36 -14.17 1.29 -12.34
CA ALA A 36 -13.92 1.25 -10.91
C ALA A 36 -14.48 2.52 -10.22
N PHE A 37 -15.17 2.32 -9.12
CA PHE A 37 -15.71 3.42 -8.32
C PHE A 37 -14.60 3.97 -7.41
N ARG A 38 -14.38 5.28 -7.46
CA ARG A 38 -13.40 5.99 -6.63
C ARG A 38 -14.10 6.90 -5.64
N PHE A 39 -13.72 6.80 -4.39
CA PHE A 39 -14.25 7.61 -3.32
C PHE A 39 -13.11 8.37 -2.62
N ASP A 40 -13.16 9.71 -2.68
CA ASP A 40 -12.21 10.55 -1.97
C ASP A 40 -12.60 10.62 -0.49
N VAL A 41 -11.69 10.17 0.37
CA VAL A 41 -11.86 10.14 1.83
C VAL A 41 -10.89 11.09 2.55
N LEU A 42 -10.22 11.97 1.83
CA LEU A 42 -9.23 12.88 2.42
C LEU A 42 -9.83 13.72 3.55
N ASN A 43 -11.02 14.28 3.34
CA ASN A 43 -11.70 15.12 4.33
C ASN A 43 -12.30 14.34 5.51
N GLN A 44 -12.52 13.03 5.37
CA GLN A 44 -13.00 12.14 6.42
C GLN A 44 -11.87 11.45 7.18
N CYS A 45 -10.65 11.58 6.68
CA CYS A 45 -9.47 10.99 7.31
C CYS A 45 -9.09 11.74 8.58
N MET A 46 -9.08 11.02 9.70
CA MET A 46 -8.65 11.54 10.99
C MET A 46 -7.17 11.26 11.25
N MET A 47 -6.68 10.10 10.80
CA MET A 47 -5.30 9.67 11.02
C MET A 47 -4.85 8.73 9.91
N VAL A 48 -3.63 8.94 9.46
CA VAL A 48 -2.89 8.00 8.58
C VAL A 48 -1.68 7.51 9.33
N GLN A 49 -1.49 6.21 9.38
CA GLN A 49 -0.29 5.58 9.88
C GLN A 49 0.32 4.73 8.78
N LEU A 50 1.56 5.00 8.42
CA LEU A 50 2.35 4.21 7.49
C LEU A 50 3.51 3.58 8.27
N VAL A 51 3.71 2.28 8.10
CA VAL A 51 4.74 1.51 8.78
C VAL A 51 5.66 0.88 7.75
N GLU A 52 6.91 1.27 7.78
CA GLU A 52 8.01 0.67 7.06
C GLU A 52 8.95 -0.01 8.05
N ASP A 53 9.30 -1.25 7.77
CA ASP A 53 10.20 -2.05 8.59
C ASP A 53 11.34 -2.55 7.70
N ILE A 54 12.57 -2.23 8.06
CA ILE A 54 13.78 -2.64 7.32
C ILE A 54 13.90 -4.17 7.19
N THR A 55 13.24 -4.91 8.06
CA THR A 55 13.24 -6.39 8.04
C THR A 55 12.14 -6.99 7.18
N MET A 56 11.19 -6.16 6.70
CA MET A 56 10.01 -6.61 5.97
C MET A 56 9.94 -5.91 4.61
N PRO A 57 10.02 -6.63 3.49
CA PRO A 57 9.94 -6.05 2.14
C PRO A 57 8.49 -5.67 1.76
N ALA A 58 7.71 -5.19 2.72
CA ALA A 58 6.33 -4.78 2.54
C ALA A 58 6.00 -3.61 3.43
N ILE A 59 5.13 -2.75 2.92
CA ILE A 59 4.59 -1.62 3.66
C ILE A 59 3.22 -2.01 4.21
N SER A 60 2.93 -1.58 5.42
CA SER A 60 1.64 -1.73 6.06
C SER A 60 1.20 -0.43 6.72
N GLY A 61 -0.08 -0.33 7.04
CA GLY A 61 -0.55 0.85 7.73
C GLY A 61 -2.03 0.80 8.07
N SER A 62 -2.51 1.91 8.59
CA SER A 62 -3.91 2.08 8.93
C SER A 62 -4.39 3.50 8.63
N LEU A 63 -5.69 3.60 8.36
CA LEU A 63 -6.40 4.82 8.06
C LEU A 63 -7.64 4.89 8.94
N ASP A 64 -7.76 5.92 9.78
CA ASP A 64 -8.93 6.16 10.60
C ASP A 64 -9.87 7.12 9.88
N ILE A 65 -11.11 6.70 9.67
CA ILE A 65 -12.13 7.45 8.94
C ILE A 65 -13.29 7.77 9.85
N ALA A 66 -13.66 9.05 9.88
CA ALA A 66 -14.90 9.54 10.46
C ALA A 66 -15.97 9.62 9.35
N ASP A 67 -16.77 8.57 9.23
CA ASP A 67 -17.74 8.40 8.17
C ASP A 67 -19.10 9.00 8.55
N GLY A 68 -19.39 10.17 8.00
CA GLY A 68 -20.71 10.81 8.10
C GLY A 68 -21.63 10.59 6.88
N GLN A 69 -21.12 9.92 5.84
CA GLN A 69 -21.82 9.72 4.56
C GLN A 69 -22.27 8.27 4.35
N ASP A 70 -22.04 7.40 5.34
CA ASP A 70 -22.31 5.96 5.26
C ASP A 70 -21.56 5.27 4.09
N ILE A 71 -20.29 5.61 3.95
CA ILE A 71 -19.40 5.09 2.89
C ILE A 71 -19.38 3.56 2.90
N ARG A 72 -19.45 2.94 4.07
CA ARG A 72 -19.46 1.47 4.19
C ARG A 72 -20.68 0.81 3.55
N THR A 73 -21.82 1.49 3.53
CA THR A 73 -23.03 0.99 2.86
C THR A 73 -22.98 1.26 1.36
N LEU A 74 -22.49 2.44 0.98
CA LEU A 74 -22.29 2.82 -0.42
C LEU A 74 -21.19 2.00 -1.09
N LEU A 75 -20.12 1.73 -0.34
CA LEU A 75 -18.97 0.99 -0.79
C LEU A 75 -18.70 -0.16 0.18
N PRO A 76 -19.39 -1.31 0.03
CA PRO A 76 -19.18 -2.44 0.92
C PRO A 76 -17.72 -2.93 0.81
N ILE A 77 -16.92 -2.60 1.83
CA ILE A 77 -15.50 -2.97 1.88
C ILE A 77 -15.40 -4.45 2.21
N THR A 78 -14.94 -5.23 1.26
CA THR A 78 -14.90 -6.71 1.32
C THR A 78 -13.50 -7.29 1.26
N GLY A 79 -12.47 -6.43 1.13
CA GLY A 79 -11.07 -6.84 1.05
C GLY A 79 -10.48 -6.87 -0.36
N ASN A 80 -11.25 -6.45 -1.37
CA ASN A 80 -10.78 -6.29 -2.75
C ASN A 80 -10.52 -4.82 -3.10
N GLU A 81 -10.82 -3.94 -2.18
CA GLU A 81 -10.65 -2.51 -2.36
C GLU A 81 -9.18 -2.13 -2.31
N ARG A 82 -8.84 -1.11 -3.11
CA ARG A 82 -7.52 -0.53 -3.16
C ARG A 82 -7.53 0.85 -2.51
N LEU A 83 -6.41 1.22 -1.95
CA LEU A 83 -6.18 2.55 -1.40
C LEU A 83 -5.15 3.27 -2.26
N GLU A 84 -5.51 4.44 -2.77
CA GLU A 84 -4.54 5.42 -3.24
C GLU A 84 -4.14 6.34 -2.09
N LEU A 85 -2.86 6.54 -1.94
CA LEU A 85 -2.28 7.42 -0.94
C LEU A 85 -1.19 8.29 -1.58
N HIS A 86 -1.31 9.60 -1.41
CA HIS A 86 -0.27 10.54 -1.80
C HIS A 86 0.02 11.45 -0.61
N CYS A 87 1.22 11.36 -0.09
CA CYS A 87 1.68 12.14 1.05
C CYS A 87 3.18 12.46 0.92
N PHE A 88 3.63 13.47 1.65
CA PHE A 88 5.02 13.90 1.63
C PHE A 88 5.37 14.72 2.87
N THR A 89 6.67 14.77 3.15
CA THR A 89 7.26 15.77 4.03
C THR A 89 7.85 16.87 3.15
N PRO A 90 7.62 18.17 3.44
CA PRO A 90 8.18 19.25 2.64
C PRO A 90 9.69 19.10 2.44
N GLY A 91 10.15 19.24 1.19
CA GLY A 91 11.56 19.11 0.84
C GLY A 91 12.10 17.67 0.77
N GLN A 92 11.28 16.66 0.96
CA GLN A 92 11.61 15.24 0.78
C GLN A 92 10.85 14.65 -0.41
N ASP A 93 11.24 13.43 -0.81
CA ASP A 93 10.57 12.69 -1.86
C ASP A 93 9.12 12.38 -1.47
N GLU A 94 8.24 12.43 -2.45
CA GLU A 94 6.82 12.13 -2.25
C GLU A 94 6.57 10.62 -2.16
N ILE A 95 5.75 10.23 -1.20
CA ILE A 95 5.24 8.86 -1.07
C ILE A 95 3.96 8.76 -1.90
N ARG A 96 4.00 7.99 -2.99
CA ARG A 96 2.91 7.90 -3.97
C ARG A 96 2.51 6.46 -4.22
N TYR A 97 1.27 6.14 -3.87
CA TYR A 97 0.60 4.90 -4.19
C TYR A 97 -0.65 5.24 -5.00
N ILE A 98 -0.49 5.37 -6.33
CA ILE A 98 -1.52 5.88 -7.23
C ILE A 98 -1.70 4.89 -8.38
N GLU A 99 -2.94 4.52 -8.68
CA GLU A 99 -3.26 3.63 -9.79
C GLU A 99 -2.78 4.20 -11.12
N GLY A 100 -2.06 3.37 -11.89
CA GLY A 100 -1.46 3.75 -13.17
C GLY A 100 -0.09 4.40 -13.10
N GLU A 101 0.32 4.94 -11.94
CA GLU A 101 1.66 5.51 -11.74
C GLU A 101 2.55 4.56 -10.91
N THR A 102 1.98 4.04 -9.84
CA THR A 102 2.64 3.10 -8.92
C THR A 102 1.67 1.98 -8.54
N ASP A 103 2.10 1.05 -7.68
CA ASP A 103 1.17 0.09 -7.09
C ASP A 103 0.28 0.77 -6.05
N THR A 104 -1.01 0.44 -6.05
CA THR A 104 -1.93 0.83 -4.98
C THR A 104 -1.77 -0.08 -3.77
N LEU A 105 -2.18 0.42 -2.61
CA LEU A 105 -2.22 -0.38 -1.38
C LEU A 105 -3.51 -1.22 -1.33
N ASN A 106 -3.46 -2.36 -0.64
CA ASN A 106 -4.59 -3.28 -0.52
C ASN A 106 -5.23 -3.14 0.85
N ILE A 107 -6.53 -2.86 0.91
CA ILE A 107 -7.28 -2.87 2.15
C ILE A 107 -7.62 -4.34 2.46
N TYR A 108 -7.26 -4.81 3.66
CA TYR A 108 -7.47 -6.21 4.03
C TYR A 108 -8.29 -6.41 5.31
N LYS A 109 -8.48 -5.36 6.12
CA LYS A 109 -9.27 -5.44 7.35
C LYS A 109 -9.98 -4.13 7.62
N VAL A 110 -11.22 -4.21 8.08
CA VAL A 110 -11.99 -3.11 8.65
C VAL A 110 -12.18 -3.36 10.14
N GLU A 111 -11.80 -2.41 10.96
CA GLU A 111 -11.97 -2.47 12.40
C GLU A 111 -12.84 -1.31 12.87
N LYS A 112 -13.90 -1.64 13.60
CA LYS A 112 -14.81 -0.62 14.14
C LYS A 112 -14.20 -0.02 15.40
N ILE A 113 -13.93 1.30 15.39
CA ILE A 113 -13.36 1.98 16.54
C ILE A 113 -14.46 2.51 17.45
N ARG A 114 -15.49 3.18 16.90
CA ARG A 114 -16.55 3.80 17.68
C ARG A 114 -17.83 3.96 16.85
N ILE A 115 -18.97 3.83 17.54
CA ILE A 115 -20.23 4.42 17.06
C ILE A 115 -20.46 5.63 17.93
N SER A 116 -20.55 6.81 17.33
CA SER A 116 -21.00 7.99 18.08
C SER A 116 -22.46 7.79 18.46
N GLY A 117 -22.71 7.64 19.77
CA GLY A 117 -24.08 7.61 20.30
C GLY A 117 -24.64 9.03 20.33
N GLY A 118 -25.56 9.33 19.43
CA GLY A 118 -26.22 10.63 19.32
C GLY A 118 -27.06 10.70 18.06
N THR A 119 -27.68 11.83 17.78
CA THR A 119 -28.47 12.09 16.56
C THR A 119 -27.65 12.09 15.25
N ALA A 120 -26.33 12.14 15.36
CA ALA A 120 -25.44 12.05 14.20
C ALA A 120 -25.10 10.57 13.90
N ARG A 121 -25.43 10.10 12.70
CA ARG A 121 -25.07 8.76 12.19
C ARG A 121 -23.58 8.63 11.84
N GLN A 122 -22.71 9.25 12.60
CA GLN A 122 -21.27 9.23 12.34
C GLN A 122 -20.65 7.95 12.89
N GLN A 123 -20.01 7.19 12.03
CA GLN A 123 -19.26 6.00 12.40
C GLN A 123 -17.76 6.30 12.29
N VAL A 124 -16.98 5.80 13.25
CA VAL A 124 -15.52 5.85 13.16
C VAL A 124 -15.00 4.42 13.03
N TYR A 125 -14.22 4.17 11.99
CA TYR A 125 -13.62 2.87 11.75
C TYR A 125 -12.20 3.01 11.24
N ARG A 126 -11.43 1.96 11.42
CA ARG A 126 -10.05 1.84 10.94
C ARG A 126 -9.98 0.88 9.78
N LEU A 127 -9.37 1.32 8.69
CA LEU A 127 -9.00 0.49 7.57
C LEU A 127 -7.53 0.11 7.70
N HIS A 128 -7.24 -1.18 7.70
CA HIS A 128 -5.87 -1.66 7.63
C HIS A 128 -5.52 -1.96 6.18
N PHE A 129 -4.37 -1.49 5.76
CA PHE A 129 -3.88 -1.69 4.41
C PHE A 129 -2.45 -2.22 4.38
N THR A 130 -2.08 -2.81 3.27
CA THR A 130 -0.74 -3.33 3.03
C THR A 130 -0.37 -3.24 1.55
N SER A 131 0.92 -3.33 1.26
CA SER A 131 1.40 -3.34 -0.12
C SER A 131 1.08 -4.66 -0.82
N ARG A 132 1.13 -4.65 -2.15
CA ARG A 132 0.85 -5.79 -3.01
C ARG A 132 1.74 -6.99 -2.67
N GLU A 133 3.00 -6.75 -2.38
CA GLU A 133 3.97 -7.79 -2.04
C GLU A 133 3.54 -8.62 -0.81
N ALA A 134 2.96 -7.98 0.20
CA ALA A 134 2.47 -8.70 1.38
C ALA A 134 1.31 -9.64 1.04
N VAL A 135 0.39 -9.19 0.19
CA VAL A 135 -0.73 -10.03 -0.28
C VAL A 135 -0.19 -11.21 -1.08
N ARG A 136 0.68 -10.97 -2.05
CA ARG A 136 1.32 -11.99 -2.88
C ARG A 136 2.11 -12.99 -2.03
N ASN A 137 2.88 -12.51 -1.06
CA ASN A 137 3.62 -13.36 -0.12
C ASN A 137 2.71 -14.30 0.67
N SER A 138 1.47 -13.92 0.96
CA SER A 138 0.54 -14.76 1.73
C SER A 138 0.10 -16.01 0.95
N ILE A 139 -0.03 -15.90 -0.37
CA ILE A 139 -0.57 -16.94 -1.26
C ILE A 139 0.50 -17.67 -2.07
N THR A 140 1.73 -17.14 -2.15
CA THR A 140 2.79 -17.67 -3.00
C THR A 140 3.75 -18.56 -2.20
N ARG A 141 4.24 -19.63 -2.84
CA ARG A 141 5.29 -20.51 -2.33
C ARG A 141 6.35 -20.72 -3.39
N ILE A 142 7.60 -20.81 -2.96
CA ILE A 142 8.75 -21.05 -3.81
C ILE A 142 9.31 -22.42 -3.51
N SER A 143 9.36 -23.27 -4.54
CA SER A 143 10.00 -24.58 -4.49
C SER A 143 10.84 -24.72 -5.75
N ARG A 144 12.10 -24.24 -5.68
CA ARG A 144 12.99 -24.19 -6.85
C ARG A 144 14.45 -24.15 -6.45
N ALA A 145 15.30 -24.72 -7.32
CA ALA A 145 16.75 -24.53 -7.29
C ALA A 145 17.13 -23.25 -8.04
N PHE A 146 18.04 -22.50 -7.47
CA PHE A 146 18.67 -21.33 -8.09
C PHE A 146 20.17 -21.57 -8.26
N GLU A 147 20.73 -21.01 -9.31
CA GLU A 147 22.15 -21.07 -9.62
C GLU A 147 22.60 -19.68 -10.10
N GLY A 148 23.73 -19.20 -9.58
CA GLY A 148 24.28 -17.91 -9.94
C GLY A 148 24.41 -16.97 -8.75
N PRO A 149 24.55 -15.66 -9.04
CA PRO A 149 24.60 -14.61 -8.02
C PRO A 149 23.29 -14.54 -7.23
N VAL A 150 23.39 -14.32 -5.92
CA VAL A 150 22.23 -14.32 -5.01
C VAL A 150 21.28 -13.18 -5.36
N GLU A 151 21.78 -12.00 -5.73
CA GLU A 151 20.96 -10.86 -6.11
C GLU A 151 20.03 -11.14 -7.30
N ASN A 152 20.44 -12.00 -8.23
CA ASN A 152 19.60 -12.38 -9.36
C ASN A 152 18.37 -13.18 -8.91
N ALA A 153 18.55 -14.10 -7.96
CA ALA A 153 17.45 -14.85 -7.41
C ALA A 153 16.52 -13.98 -6.56
N VAL A 154 17.09 -13.06 -5.76
CA VAL A 154 16.31 -12.09 -5.00
C VAL A 154 15.49 -11.19 -5.93
N ASN A 155 16.12 -10.68 -7.00
CA ASN A 155 15.42 -9.90 -8.02
C ASN A 155 14.30 -10.67 -8.68
N GLU A 156 14.55 -11.94 -9.09
CA GLU A 156 13.52 -12.79 -9.68
C GLU A 156 12.35 -13.02 -8.71
N ILE A 157 12.64 -13.22 -7.42
CA ILE A 157 11.59 -13.40 -6.40
C ILE A 157 10.80 -12.11 -6.17
N LEU A 158 11.45 -10.95 -6.18
CA LEU A 158 10.78 -9.66 -5.96
C LEU A 158 9.96 -9.24 -7.16
N THR A 159 10.51 -9.30 -8.38
CA THR A 159 9.90 -8.72 -9.58
C THR A 159 9.16 -9.73 -10.45
N GLY A 160 9.42 -11.03 -10.27
CA GLY A 160 8.81 -12.08 -11.10
C GLY A 160 7.30 -12.19 -10.89
N GLU A 161 6.54 -12.22 -12.01
CA GLU A 161 5.07 -12.34 -12.01
C GLU A 161 4.55 -13.57 -11.23
N LYS A 162 5.32 -14.65 -11.18
CA LYS A 162 4.98 -15.88 -10.45
C LYS A 162 5.15 -15.76 -8.95
N TYR A 163 5.89 -14.75 -8.49
CA TYR A 163 6.25 -14.55 -7.10
C TYR A 163 5.63 -13.27 -6.53
N LEU A 164 6.42 -12.30 -6.10
CA LEU A 164 5.90 -11.08 -5.49
C LEU A 164 5.37 -10.06 -6.50
N ASP A 165 5.85 -10.11 -7.74
CA ASP A 165 5.42 -9.22 -8.84
C ASP A 165 5.45 -7.75 -8.39
N SER A 166 6.54 -7.38 -7.73
CA SER A 166 6.76 -6.01 -7.27
C SER A 166 7.16 -5.12 -8.43
N ARG A 167 6.58 -3.94 -8.49
CA ARG A 167 6.92 -2.92 -9.49
C ARG A 167 7.95 -1.91 -8.98
N LYS A 168 8.46 -2.13 -7.78
CA LYS A 168 9.49 -1.29 -7.18
C LYS A 168 10.84 -1.56 -7.83
N THR A 169 11.67 -0.52 -7.92
CA THR A 169 13.04 -0.65 -8.40
C THR A 169 13.85 -1.44 -7.41
N PHE A 170 14.49 -2.51 -7.87
CA PHE A 170 15.45 -3.30 -7.10
C PHE A 170 16.86 -2.79 -7.37
N VAL A 171 17.58 -2.47 -6.31
CA VAL A 171 19.00 -2.09 -6.36
C VAL A 171 19.76 -2.97 -5.39
N ALA A 172 20.81 -3.65 -5.86
CA ALA A 172 21.66 -4.48 -5.03
C ALA A 172 23.13 -4.35 -5.47
N GLU A 173 24.02 -4.53 -4.54
CA GLU A 173 25.43 -4.72 -4.85
C GLU A 173 25.66 -6.13 -5.42
N PRO A 174 26.50 -6.27 -6.47
CA PRO A 174 26.76 -7.59 -7.05
C PRO A 174 27.53 -8.49 -6.09
N THR A 175 27.09 -9.74 -5.95
CA THR A 175 27.83 -10.75 -5.18
C THR A 175 29.00 -11.34 -5.97
N ALA A 176 30.13 -11.50 -5.31
CA ALA A 176 31.37 -11.96 -5.97
C ALA A 176 31.33 -13.45 -6.35
N THR A 177 30.44 -14.26 -5.79
CA THR A 177 30.40 -15.71 -5.94
C THR A 177 29.09 -16.22 -6.49
N ASN A 178 29.19 -17.15 -7.45
CA ASN A 178 28.05 -17.95 -7.89
C ASN A 178 27.74 -19.03 -6.87
N THR A 179 26.51 -19.13 -6.46
CA THR A 179 26.08 -20.11 -5.47
C THR A 179 24.94 -20.98 -6.05
N LYS A 180 24.93 -22.27 -5.66
CA LYS A 180 23.81 -23.17 -5.96
C LYS A 180 23.05 -23.44 -4.66
N TYR A 181 21.75 -23.17 -4.67
CA TYR A 181 20.90 -23.41 -3.51
C TYR A 181 19.47 -23.76 -3.91
N VAL A 182 18.77 -24.43 -3.00
CA VAL A 182 17.38 -24.85 -3.20
C VAL A 182 16.50 -24.17 -2.17
N ILE A 183 15.43 -23.57 -2.60
CA ILE A 183 14.39 -23.01 -1.73
C ILE A 183 13.28 -24.07 -1.59
N PRO A 184 13.11 -24.68 -0.39
CA PRO A 184 12.17 -25.77 -0.18
C PRO A 184 10.82 -25.25 0.30
N ASN A 185 9.88 -24.94 -0.62
CA ASN A 185 8.49 -24.57 -0.31
C ASN A 185 8.35 -23.43 0.71
N LEU A 186 9.15 -22.38 0.57
CA LEU A 186 9.12 -21.23 1.46
C LEU A 186 8.22 -20.11 0.91
N LYS A 187 7.67 -19.27 1.80
CA LYS A 187 7.08 -18.00 1.39
C LYS A 187 8.18 -17.06 0.87
N PRO A 188 7.89 -16.22 -0.15
CA PRO A 188 8.89 -15.32 -0.74
C PRO A 188 9.68 -14.49 0.29
N PHE A 189 9.01 -13.83 1.24
CA PHE A 189 9.70 -13.04 2.27
C PHE A 189 10.64 -13.87 3.16
N ARG A 190 10.32 -15.14 3.35
CA ARG A 190 11.18 -16.04 4.12
C ARG A 190 12.34 -16.59 3.27
N ALA A 191 12.15 -16.64 1.96
CA ALA A 191 13.16 -17.13 1.04
C ALA A 191 14.28 -16.11 0.79
N ILE A 192 13.99 -14.82 0.91
CA ILE A 192 14.95 -13.71 0.71
C ILE A 192 15.61 -13.22 2.00
N LYS A 193 15.23 -13.74 3.17
CA LYS A 193 15.91 -13.55 4.46
C LYS A 193 17.01 -14.57 4.67
#